data_045b7e817ccc66b080a437a7287e950f
#
_entry.id   045b7e817ccc66b080a437a7287e950f
#
_cell.length_a   1.000
_cell.length_b   1.000
_cell.length_c   1.000
_cell.angle_alpha   90.00
_cell.angle_beta   90.00
_cell.angle_gamma   90.00
#
_symmetry.space_group_name_H-M   'P 1'
#
loop_
_entity.id
_entity.type
_entity.pdbx_description
1 polymer ?
#
loop_
_entity_poly.entity_id
_entity_poly.type
_entity_poly.pdbx_seq_one_letter_code
_entity_poly.pdbx_strand_id
1 'polypeptide(L)'
;DKTVYVSDPTWPNHFAILKAAGLSTQTYTYYDSSSRSLHFEGMYRDLASLEDGSVVLLHACAHNPTGVDPTEEQWKKLADLFAEKKLFAFFDSAYQGFASGDPAKDAFSVRLFAERGISLLVAESFAKNAGLYGERIGALHIATASSAQAEAVLSQLNTIVRRENSTMPAFGARLVTKVLTEPELRAEWDRDIKTMSRRIISMREQLYDLLTNKFHTPGSWEHIKTQTGMFSYLGLDEAQCAVSYTHLRAHETDSYL
;
A
#
# COMPACT_ATOMS: atom_id res chain seq x y z
N ASP A 1 11.17 -13.62 -18.16
CA ASP A 1 10.83 -14.12 -16.86
C ASP A 1 9.43 -13.64 -16.47
N LYS A 2 8.66 -14.46 -15.72
CA LYS A 2 7.31 -14.17 -15.26
C LYS A 2 7.27 -14.01 -13.73
N THR A 3 8.38 -13.62 -13.14
CA THR A 3 8.53 -13.44 -11.69
C THR A 3 8.22 -12.00 -11.29
N VAL A 4 7.41 -11.85 -10.24
CA VAL A 4 7.18 -10.57 -9.55
C VAL A 4 7.79 -10.66 -8.16
N TYR A 5 8.62 -9.68 -7.83
CA TYR A 5 9.27 -9.60 -6.52
C TYR A 5 8.39 -8.81 -5.56
N VAL A 6 8.10 -9.38 -4.39
CA VAL A 6 7.22 -8.80 -3.36
C VAL A 6 7.97 -8.63 -2.05
N SER A 7 7.56 -7.71 -1.20
CA SER A 7 8.19 -7.51 0.12
C SER A 7 7.98 -8.70 1.06
N ASP A 8 8.92 -8.93 1.95
CA ASP A 8 8.78 -9.91 3.05
C ASP A 8 8.75 -9.16 4.41
N PRO A 9 7.59 -9.15 5.11
CA PRO A 9 6.27 -9.66 4.70
C PRO A 9 5.57 -8.77 3.67
N THR A 10 4.48 -9.29 3.09
CA THR A 10 3.55 -8.54 2.23
C THR A 10 2.11 -8.95 2.52
N TRP A 11 1.14 -8.26 1.92
CA TRP A 11 -0.25 -8.69 1.97
C TRP A 11 -0.39 -10.11 1.37
N PRO A 12 -0.85 -11.11 2.15
CA PRO A 12 -0.81 -12.52 1.72
C PRO A 12 -1.50 -12.79 0.38
N ASN A 13 -2.53 -12.00 0.06
CA ASN A 13 -3.27 -12.21 -1.18
C ASN A 13 -2.48 -11.84 -2.45
N HIS A 14 -1.37 -11.10 -2.35
CA HIS A 14 -0.46 -10.87 -3.48
C HIS A 14 0.01 -12.19 -4.09
N PHE A 15 0.37 -13.17 -3.27
CA PHE A 15 0.80 -14.49 -3.74
C PHE A 15 -0.31 -15.22 -4.50
N ALA A 16 -1.53 -15.19 -3.97
CA ALA A 16 -2.68 -15.85 -4.59
C ALA A 16 -3.07 -15.19 -5.92
N ILE A 17 -3.10 -13.86 -5.96
CA ILE A 17 -3.45 -13.08 -7.17
C ILE A 17 -2.42 -13.30 -8.27
N LEU A 18 -1.14 -13.16 -7.96
CA LEU A 18 -0.06 -13.32 -8.94
C LEU A 18 0.00 -14.75 -9.46
N LYS A 19 -0.16 -15.75 -8.59
CA LYS A 19 -0.25 -17.14 -8.99
C LYS A 19 -1.45 -17.41 -9.91
N ALA A 20 -2.61 -16.85 -9.61
CA ALA A 20 -3.80 -16.99 -10.45
C ALA A 20 -3.61 -16.34 -11.83
N ALA A 21 -2.79 -15.29 -11.92
CA ALA A 21 -2.39 -14.66 -13.17
C ALA A 21 -1.30 -15.45 -13.94
N GLY A 22 -0.85 -16.60 -13.44
CA GLY A 22 0.19 -17.41 -14.05
C GLY A 22 1.60 -16.85 -13.87
N LEU A 23 1.79 -16.01 -12.84
CA LEU A 23 3.08 -15.41 -12.49
C LEU A 23 3.71 -16.15 -11.32
N SER A 24 5.03 -16.17 -11.27
CA SER A 24 5.82 -16.63 -10.12
C SER A 24 6.10 -15.47 -9.18
N THR A 25 6.36 -15.77 -7.92
CA THR A 25 6.71 -14.76 -6.91
C THR A 25 8.00 -15.13 -6.21
N GLN A 26 8.83 -14.13 -5.93
CA GLN A 26 9.96 -14.20 -5.02
C GLN A 26 9.89 -13.02 -4.06
N THR A 27 10.51 -13.15 -2.89
CA THR A 27 10.50 -12.09 -1.89
C THR A 27 11.82 -11.33 -1.86
N TYR A 28 11.75 -10.05 -1.49
CA TYR A 28 12.90 -9.24 -1.09
C TYR A 28 12.77 -8.82 0.36
N THR A 29 13.90 -8.65 1.04
CA THR A 29 13.95 -8.19 2.44
C THR A 29 13.24 -6.86 2.60
N TYR A 30 12.37 -6.74 3.59
CA TYR A 30 11.64 -5.49 3.87
C TYR A 30 11.64 -5.12 5.34
N TYR A 31 11.28 -6.04 6.23
CA TYR A 31 11.08 -5.77 7.65
C TYR A 31 12.11 -6.48 8.51
N ASP A 32 12.62 -5.76 9.51
CA ASP A 32 13.45 -6.35 10.57
C ASP A 32 12.62 -6.49 11.85
N SER A 33 12.33 -7.72 12.22
CA SER A 33 11.55 -8.05 13.42
C SER A 33 12.29 -7.69 14.72
N SER A 34 13.61 -7.61 14.71
CA SER A 34 14.41 -7.28 15.90
C SER A 34 14.33 -5.79 16.24
N SER A 35 14.45 -4.93 15.25
CA SER A 35 14.32 -3.47 15.39
C SER A 35 12.89 -2.97 15.20
N ARG A 36 12.00 -3.85 14.70
CA ARG A 36 10.61 -3.53 14.35
C ARG A 36 10.50 -2.35 13.36
N SER A 37 11.40 -2.30 12.40
CA SER A 37 11.55 -1.23 11.43
C SER A 37 11.82 -1.74 10.02
N LEU A 38 11.90 -0.82 9.04
CA LEU A 38 12.32 -1.14 7.68
C LEU A 38 13.79 -1.60 7.66
N HIS A 39 14.04 -2.75 7.07
CA HIS A 39 15.40 -3.22 6.79
C HIS A 39 15.89 -2.68 5.45
N PHE A 40 16.09 -1.36 5.37
CA PHE A 40 16.36 -0.68 4.10
C PHE A 40 17.58 -1.20 3.36
N GLU A 41 18.69 -1.45 4.06
CA GLU A 41 19.93 -1.95 3.44
C GLU A 41 19.75 -3.36 2.84
N GLY A 42 18.96 -4.22 3.50
CA GLY A 42 18.58 -5.52 2.95
C GLY A 42 17.70 -5.39 1.72
N MET A 43 16.66 -4.54 1.81
CA MET A 43 15.78 -4.23 0.67
C MET A 43 16.59 -3.73 -0.54
N TYR A 44 17.45 -2.74 -0.32
CA TYR A 44 18.25 -2.14 -1.39
C TYR A 44 19.19 -3.16 -2.03
N ARG A 45 19.91 -3.95 -1.22
CA ARG A 45 20.83 -5.01 -1.68
C ARG A 45 20.09 -6.04 -2.53
N ASP A 46 18.96 -6.54 -2.04
CA ASP A 46 18.20 -7.58 -2.72
C ASP A 46 17.66 -7.05 -4.07
N LEU A 47 17.10 -5.84 -4.09
CA LEU A 47 16.62 -5.20 -5.32
C LEU A 47 17.76 -4.89 -6.30
N ALA A 48 18.92 -4.49 -5.81
CA ALA A 48 20.11 -4.24 -6.64
C ALA A 48 20.65 -5.52 -7.30
N SER A 49 20.40 -6.68 -6.71
CA SER A 49 20.82 -7.99 -7.24
C SER A 49 19.91 -8.51 -8.34
N LEU A 50 18.74 -7.93 -8.56
CA LEU A 50 17.77 -8.37 -9.57
C LEU A 50 18.31 -8.16 -10.99
N GLU A 51 17.82 -8.95 -11.94
CA GLU A 51 18.06 -8.72 -13.35
C GLU A 51 17.37 -7.44 -13.83
N ASP A 52 17.98 -6.78 -14.81
CA ASP A 52 17.41 -5.57 -15.42
C ASP A 52 16.03 -5.87 -16.00
N GLY A 53 15.09 -4.96 -15.78
CA GLY A 53 13.71 -5.13 -16.24
C GLY A 53 12.83 -6.00 -15.33
N SER A 54 13.34 -6.50 -14.21
CA SER A 54 12.54 -7.25 -13.23
C SER A 54 11.36 -6.42 -12.71
N VAL A 55 10.23 -7.10 -12.45
CA VAL A 55 9.01 -6.47 -11.92
C VAL A 55 9.02 -6.54 -10.40
N VAL A 56 8.92 -5.39 -9.74
CA VAL A 56 8.92 -5.29 -8.28
C VAL A 56 7.62 -4.66 -7.80
N LEU A 57 6.89 -5.38 -6.96
CA LEU A 57 5.69 -4.88 -6.30
C LEU A 57 6.10 -4.10 -5.05
N LEU A 58 5.66 -2.85 -5.00
CA LEU A 58 5.92 -1.90 -3.93
C LEU A 58 4.60 -1.41 -3.34
N HIS A 59 4.51 -1.24 -2.02
CA HIS A 59 3.40 -0.51 -1.43
C HIS A 59 3.68 0.99 -1.52
N ALA A 60 2.75 1.75 -2.07
CA ALA A 60 2.94 3.19 -2.28
C ALA A 60 3.07 3.96 -0.96
N CYS A 61 2.28 3.58 0.03
CA CYS A 61 2.29 4.08 1.41
C CYS A 61 1.55 3.11 2.33
N ALA A 62 1.71 3.27 3.64
CA ALA A 62 1.02 2.51 4.68
C ALA A 62 1.10 0.98 4.45
N HIS A 63 2.32 0.48 4.38
CA HIS A 63 2.65 -0.90 4.03
C HIS A 63 1.84 -1.93 4.82
N ASN A 64 1.20 -2.84 4.11
CA ASN A 64 0.46 -3.95 4.70
C ASN A 64 1.33 -5.24 4.73
N PRO A 65 1.65 -5.82 5.91
CA PRO A 65 1.01 -5.59 7.21
C PRO A 65 1.78 -4.67 8.18
N THR A 66 2.99 -4.22 7.85
CA THR A 66 3.93 -3.68 8.84
C THR A 66 3.64 -2.25 9.29
N GLY A 67 2.94 -1.46 8.46
CA GLY A 67 2.78 -0.02 8.70
C GLY A 67 4.09 0.78 8.62
N VAL A 68 5.17 0.19 8.10
CA VAL A 68 6.48 0.83 8.00
C VAL A 68 6.78 1.15 6.54
N ASP A 69 7.02 2.41 6.25
CA ASP A 69 7.29 2.89 4.91
C ASP A 69 8.73 3.41 4.78
N PRO A 70 9.36 3.35 3.58
CA PRO A 70 10.61 4.05 3.33
C PRO A 70 10.44 5.57 3.51
N THR A 71 11.47 6.23 4.02
CA THR A 71 11.53 7.70 4.07
C THR A 71 11.64 8.29 2.66
N GLU A 72 11.41 9.59 2.52
CA GLU A 72 11.57 10.27 1.23
C GLU A 72 12.98 10.09 0.65
N GLU A 73 14.01 10.13 1.51
CA GLU A 73 15.39 9.92 1.08
C GLU A 73 15.65 8.47 0.63
N GLN A 74 15.02 7.50 1.30
CA GLN A 74 15.09 6.10 0.89
C GLN A 74 14.34 5.87 -0.43
N TRP A 75 13.17 6.51 -0.62
CA TRP A 75 12.45 6.49 -1.88
C TRP A 75 13.27 7.08 -3.04
N LYS A 76 14.01 8.16 -2.82
CA LYS A 76 14.92 8.74 -3.83
C LYS A 76 16.01 7.75 -4.22
N LYS A 77 16.64 7.07 -3.25
CA LYS A 77 17.65 6.03 -3.51
C LYS A 77 17.06 4.84 -4.30
N LEU A 78 15.85 4.40 -3.93
CA LEU A 78 15.15 3.34 -4.68
C LEU A 78 14.84 3.79 -6.10
N ALA A 79 14.38 5.00 -6.30
CA ALA A 79 14.10 5.52 -7.64
C ALA A 79 15.37 5.60 -8.50
N ASP A 80 16.53 5.97 -7.92
CA ASP A 80 17.82 5.93 -8.63
C ASP A 80 18.17 4.50 -9.05
N LEU A 81 18.03 3.52 -8.16
CA LEU A 81 18.24 2.11 -8.45
C LEU A 81 17.30 1.59 -9.56
N PHE A 82 16.01 1.93 -9.47
CA PHE A 82 15.02 1.50 -10.47
C PHE A 82 15.33 2.07 -11.86
N ALA A 83 15.77 3.33 -11.92
CA ALA A 83 16.18 3.95 -13.18
C ALA A 83 17.44 3.29 -13.76
N GLU A 84 18.46 3.04 -12.94
CA GLU A 84 19.72 2.40 -13.33
C GLU A 84 19.50 1.01 -13.88
N LYS A 85 18.77 0.17 -13.15
CA LYS A 85 18.49 -1.24 -13.52
C LYS A 85 17.26 -1.41 -14.41
N LYS A 86 16.61 -0.32 -14.79
CA LYS A 86 15.37 -0.36 -15.59
C LYS A 86 14.29 -1.27 -15.00
N LEU A 87 14.23 -1.36 -13.67
CA LEU A 87 13.23 -2.15 -12.99
C LEU A 87 11.83 -1.60 -13.27
N PHE A 88 10.85 -2.47 -13.33
CA PHE A 88 9.46 -2.10 -13.52
C PHE A 88 8.77 -1.99 -12.14
N ALA A 89 8.28 -0.81 -11.81
CA ALA A 89 7.61 -0.58 -10.54
C ALA A 89 6.12 -0.92 -10.63
N PHE A 90 5.67 -1.85 -9.80
CA PHE A 90 4.26 -2.16 -9.61
C PHE A 90 3.82 -1.65 -8.24
N PHE A 91 3.18 -0.50 -8.18
CA PHE A 91 2.68 0.06 -6.93
C PHE A 91 1.30 -0.50 -6.57
N ASP A 92 1.16 -1.02 -5.35
CA ASP A 92 -0.11 -1.21 -4.66
C ASP A 92 -0.40 0.02 -3.80
N SER A 93 -1.48 0.73 -4.09
CA SER A 93 -1.91 1.96 -3.40
C SER A 93 -3.31 1.78 -2.81
N ALA A 94 -3.39 1.01 -1.73
CA ALA A 94 -4.67 0.70 -1.09
C ALA A 94 -5.07 1.66 0.04
N TYR A 95 -4.11 2.46 0.56
CA TYR A 95 -4.29 3.22 1.80
C TYR A 95 -3.91 4.69 1.68
N GLN A 96 -3.93 5.24 0.46
CA GLN A 96 -3.62 6.65 0.21
C GLN A 96 -4.53 7.57 1.00
N GLY A 97 -3.93 8.51 1.74
CA GLY A 97 -4.58 9.40 2.68
C GLY A 97 -4.53 8.93 4.13
N PHE A 98 -4.29 7.65 4.40
CA PHE A 98 -4.25 7.15 5.77
C PHE A 98 -2.87 7.21 6.43
N ALA A 99 -1.78 7.37 5.68
CA ALA A 99 -0.46 7.50 6.24
C ALA A 99 -0.27 8.87 6.91
N SER A 100 -0.51 9.95 6.18
CA SER A 100 -0.29 11.32 6.65
C SER A 100 -1.57 12.13 6.87
N GLY A 101 -2.72 11.69 6.37
CA GLY A 101 -3.95 12.47 6.28
C GLY A 101 -4.01 13.42 5.09
N ASP A 102 -3.04 13.32 4.19
CA ASP A 102 -2.94 14.09 2.95
C ASP A 102 -2.68 13.14 1.78
N PRO A 103 -3.67 12.88 0.92
CA PRO A 103 -3.50 11.99 -0.21
C PRO A 103 -2.40 12.40 -1.19
N ALA A 104 -2.14 13.71 -1.32
CA ALA A 104 -1.09 14.21 -2.19
C ALA A 104 0.31 13.91 -1.64
N LYS A 105 0.47 13.98 -0.32
CA LYS A 105 1.70 13.61 0.37
C LYS A 105 1.94 12.10 0.32
N ASP A 106 0.90 11.31 0.53
CA ASP A 106 0.99 9.84 0.51
C ASP A 106 1.30 9.28 -0.88
N ALA A 107 1.06 10.06 -1.96
CA ALA A 107 1.44 9.71 -3.33
C ALA A 107 2.90 10.05 -3.69
N PHE A 108 3.75 10.44 -2.73
CA PHE A 108 5.12 10.88 -2.97
C PHE A 108 5.94 9.86 -3.76
N SER A 109 5.93 8.59 -3.35
CA SER A 109 6.69 7.51 -3.99
C SER A 109 6.30 7.34 -5.47
N VAL A 110 5.02 7.28 -5.76
CA VAL A 110 4.48 7.12 -7.12
C VAL A 110 4.84 8.32 -8.00
N ARG A 111 4.66 9.54 -7.49
CA ARG A 111 4.99 10.77 -8.22
C ARG A 111 6.47 10.89 -8.52
N LEU A 112 7.32 10.61 -7.55
CA LEU A 112 8.77 10.60 -7.71
C LEU A 112 9.21 9.66 -8.84
N PHE A 113 8.66 8.44 -8.89
CA PHE A 113 9.00 7.47 -9.93
C PHE A 113 8.49 7.92 -11.30
N ALA A 114 7.28 8.47 -11.37
CA ALA A 114 6.71 9.00 -12.60
C ALA A 114 7.52 10.20 -13.14
N GLU A 115 7.89 11.15 -12.28
CA GLU A 115 8.70 12.33 -12.62
C GLU A 115 10.09 11.95 -13.13
N ARG A 116 10.65 10.84 -12.67
CA ARG A 116 11.93 10.29 -13.16
C ARG A 116 11.80 9.42 -14.41
N GLY A 117 10.61 9.30 -14.98
CA GLY A 117 10.37 8.50 -16.18
C GLY A 117 10.55 7.00 -16.00
N ILE A 118 10.46 6.51 -14.76
CA ILE A 118 10.54 5.08 -14.45
C ILE A 118 9.25 4.41 -14.93
N SER A 119 9.40 3.26 -15.61
CA SER A 119 8.26 2.47 -16.05
C SER A 119 7.49 1.95 -14.83
N LEU A 120 6.21 2.29 -14.74
CA LEU A 120 5.40 1.92 -13.59
C LEU A 120 3.95 1.65 -13.94
N LEU A 121 3.31 0.86 -13.11
CA LEU A 121 1.87 0.79 -12.98
C LEU A 121 1.46 0.98 -11.50
N VAL A 122 0.28 1.52 -11.28
CA VAL A 122 -0.30 1.71 -9.96
C VAL A 122 -1.68 1.08 -9.91
N ALA A 123 -1.87 0.11 -9.03
CA ALA A 123 -3.19 -0.39 -8.65
C ALA A 123 -3.69 0.40 -7.45
N GLU A 124 -4.54 1.39 -7.70
CA GLU A 124 -5.12 2.24 -6.67
C GLU A 124 -6.50 1.74 -6.25
N SER A 125 -6.76 1.68 -4.94
CA SER A 125 -8.05 1.26 -4.39
C SER A 125 -8.76 2.41 -3.69
N PHE A 126 -10.03 2.62 -4.00
CA PHE A 126 -10.94 3.52 -3.29
C PHE A 126 -11.81 2.80 -2.26
N ALA A 127 -11.57 1.50 -2.01
CA ALA A 127 -12.33 0.74 -1.04
C ALA A 127 -12.21 1.33 0.38
N LYS A 128 -11.00 1.73 0.80
CA LYS A 128 -10.74 2.21 2.16
C LYS A 128 -10.94 3.72 2.27
N ASN A 129 -10.28 4.50 1.43
CA ASN A 129 -10.26 5.96 1.54
C ASN A 129 -11.58 6.65 1.13
N ALA A 130 -12.46 5.94 0.43
CA ALA A 130 -13.82 6.37 0.16
C ALA A 130 -14.89 5.51 0.88
N GLY A 131 -14.49 4.52 1.69
CA GLY A 131 -15.41 3.63 2.41
C GLY A 131 -16.26 2.73 1.51
N LEU A 132 -15.85 2.53 0.26
CA LEU A 132 -16.60 1.83 -0.79
C LEU A 132 -16.16 0.36 -0.95
N TYR A 133 -16.02 -0.36 0.15
CA TYR A 133 -15.53 -1.76 0.13
C TYR A 133 -16.36 -2.68 -0.76
N GLY A 134 -17.68 -2.57 -0.70
CA GLY A 134 -18.62 -3.40 -1.46
C GLY A 134 -18.71 -3.02 -2.95
N GLU A 135 -18.38 -1.79 -3.30
CA GLU A 135 -18.48 -1.29 -4.68
C GLU A 135 -17.34 -1.79 -5.59
N ARG A 136 -16.31 -2.41 -5.01
CA ARG A 136 -15.16 -2.96 -5.74
C ARG A 136 -14.55 -1.96 -6.73
N ILE A 137 -14.23 -0.77 -6.24
CA ILE A 137 -13.77 0.36 -7.06
C ILE A 137 -12.29 0.66 -6.84
N GLY A 138 -11.57 0.85 -7.93
CA GLY A 138 -10.18 1.26 -7.99
C GLY A 138 -9.83 1.85 -9.34
N ALA A 139 -8.60 2.26 -9.50
CA ALA A 139 -8.06 2.75 -10.76
C ALA A 139 -6.72 2.06 -11.05
N LEU A 140 -6.48 1.75 -12.32
CA LEU A 140 -5.19 1.29 -12.80
C LEU A 140 -4.53 2.42 -13.58
N HIS A 141 -3.40 2.90 -13.11
CA HIS A 141 -2.59 3.91 -13.79
C HIS A 141 -1.34 3.24 -14.37
N ILE A 142 -1.03 3.53 -15.63
CA ILE A 142 0.17 3.01 -16.29
C ILE A 142 0.90 4.18 -16.94
N ALA A 143 2.14 4.41 -16.51
CA ALA A 143 3.01 5.38 -17.14
C ALA A 143 3.70 4.75 -18.37
N THR A 144 3.59 5.41 -19.50
CA THR A 144 4.16 4.99 -20.77
C THR A 144 5.06 6.07 -21.36
N ALA A 145 5.99 5.68 -22.23
CA ALA A 145 6.95 6.63 -22.82
C ALA A 145 6.32 7.56 -23.89
N SER A 146 5.11 7.25 -24.38
CA SER A 146 4.42 8.08 -25.38
C SER A 146 2.90 7.86 -25.36
N SER A 147 2.17 8.82 -25.90
CA SER A 147 0.70 8.72 -26.09
C SER A 147 0.30 7.55 -26.98
N ALA A 148 1.07 7.25 -28.02
CA ALA A 148 0.82 6.10 -28.88
C ALA A 148 0.92 4.76 -28.13
N GLN A 149 1.90 4.64 -27.20
CA GLN A 149 1.99 3.48 -26.32
C GLN A 149 0.82 3.44 -25.33
N ALA A 150 0.42 4.58 -24.77
CA ALA A 150 -0.74 4.66 -23.86
C ALA A 150 -2.02 4.18 -24.55
N GLU A 151 -2.27 4.60 -25.79
CA GLU A 151 -3.42 4.16 -26.57
C GLU A 151 -3.37 2.64 -26.85
N ALA A 152 -2.21 2.10 -27.21
CA ALA A 152 -2.03 0.69 -27.43
C ALA A 152 -2.27 -0.14 -26.15
N VAL A 153 -1.72 0.30 -25.01
CA VAL A 153 -1.95 -0.33 -23.70
C VAL A 153 -3.43 -0.28 -23.33
N LEU A 154 -4.07 0.87 -23.45
CA LEU A 154 -5.51 1.03 -23.16
C LEU A 154 -6.37 0.10 -24.02
N SER A 155 -6.04 -0.05 -25.31
CA SER A 155 -6.73 -0.98 -26.21
C SER A 155 -6.62 -2.44 -25.74
N GLN A 156 -5.44 -2.87 -25.28
CA GLN A 156 -5.24 -4.21 -24.70
C GLN A 156 -5.98 -4.40 -23.39
N LEU A 157 -5.95 -3.41 -22.50
CA LEU A 157 -6.71 -3.44 -21.25
C LEU A 157 -8.21 -3.56 -21.49
N ASN A 158 -8.76 -2.80 -22.45
CA ASN A 158 -10.17 -2.90 -22.84
C ASN A 158 -10.52 -4.30 -23.35
N THR A 159 -9.63 -4.94 -24.13
CA THR A 159 -9.78 -6.32 -24.59
C THR A 159 -9.81 -7.30 -23.43
N ILE A 160 -8.91 -7.14 -22.46
CA ILE A 160 -8.85 -7.97 -21.25
C ILE A 160 -10.14 -7.80 -20.43
N VAL A 161 -10.55 -6.55 -20.16
CA VAL A 161 -11.80 -6.26 -19.43
C VAL A 161 -13.00 -6.86 -20.13
N ARG A 162 -13.07 -6.72 -21.45
CA ARG A 162 -14.16 -7.31 -22.25
C ARG A 162 -14.24 -8.82 -22.13
N ARG A 163 -13.07 -9.48 -22.10
CA ARG A 163 -12.98 -10.93 -21.97
C ARG A 163 -13.31 -11.44 -20.58
N GLU A 164 -12.78 -10.77 -19.54
CA GLU A 164 -12.90 -11.23 -18.14
C GLU A 164 -14.23 -10.83 -17.50
N ASN A 165 -14.72 -9.62 -17.79
CA ASN A 165 -15.85 -9.01 -17.09
C ASN A 165 -16.98 -8.56 -18.02
N SER A 166 -16.76 -8.54 -19.33
CA SER A 166 -17.66 -7.92 -20.33
C SER A 166 -17.79 -6.40 -20.15
N THR A 167 -18.49 -5.93 -19.14
CA THR A 167 -18.64 -4.51 -18.78
C THR A 167 -18.51 -4.38 -17.27
N MET A 168 -17.66 -3.47 -16.83
CA MET A 168 -17.48 -3.20 -15.40
C MET A 168 -18.66 -2.40 -14.83
N PRO A 169 -19.06 -2.65 -13.56
CA PRO A 169 -20.02 -1.81 -12.86
C PRO A 169 -19.55 -0.35 -12.83
N ALA A 170 -20.44 0.59 -13.10
CA ALA A 170 -20.09 2.01 -13.22
C ALA A 170 -20.45 2.83 -11.97
N PHE A 171 -21.25 2.30 -11.04
CA PHE A 171 -21.78 3.09 -9.93
C PHE A 171 -20.66 3.62 -9.02
N GLY A 172 -19.79 2.76 -8.51
CA GLY A 172 -18.64 3.15 -7.67
C GLY A 172 -17.72 4.15 -8.37
N ALA A 173 -17.44 3.93 -9.67
CA ALA A 173 -16.63 4.85 -10.45
C ALA A 173 -17.26 6.25 -10.56
N ARG A 174 -18.58 6.33 -10.78
CA ARG A 174 -19.31 7.59 -10.82
C ARG A 174 -19.31 8.33 -9.49
N LEU A 175 -19.46 7.60 -8.38
CA LEU A 175 -19.36 8.17 -7.02
C LEU A 175 -17.97 8.78 -6.79
N VAL A 176 -16.91 8.03 -7.00
CA VAL A 176 -15.54 8.50 -6.82
C VAL A 176 -15.24 9.67 -7.73
N THR A 177 -15.61 9.59 -9.02
CA THR A 177 -15.44 10.69 -9.97
C THR A 177 -16.13 11.96 -9.47
N LYS A 178 -17.38 11.85 -9.04
CA LYS A 178 -18.14 12.99 -8.52
C LYS A 178 -17.44 13.63 -7.32
N VAL A 179 -17.04 12.82 -6.33
CA VAL A 179 -16.33 13.30 -5.14
C VAL A 179 -15.02 13.99 -5.50
N LEU A 180 -14.24 13.42 -6.40
CA LEU A 180 -12.91 13.96 -6.74
C LEU A 180 -12.96 15.17 -7.69
N THR A 181 -14.04 15.35 -8.45
CA THR A 181 -14.16 16.45 -9.44
C THR A 181 -15.00 17.63 -8.98
N GLU A 182 -15.92 17.46 -8.03
CA GLU A 182 -16.69 18.56 -7.46
C GLU A 182 -15.91 19.20 -6.28
N PRO A 183 -15.53 20.49 -6.35
CA PRO A 183 -14.63 21.11 -5.36
C PRO A 183 -15.11 21.01 -3.92
N GLU A 184 -16.43 21.17 -3.69
CA GLU A 184 -17.01 21.11 -2.35
C GLU A 184 -16.94 19.70 -1.77
N LEU A 185 -17.32 18.68 -2.55
CA LEU A 185 -17.26 17.27 -2.15
C LEU A 185 -15.79 16.82 -1.96
N ARG A 186 -14.91 17.27 -2.84
CA ARG A 186 -13.48 16.99 -2.69
C ARG A 186 -12.93 17.56 -1.40
N ALA A 187 -13.26 18.80 -1.06
CA ALA A 187 -12.80 19.42 0.18
C ALA A 187 -13.40 18.75 1.43
N GLU A 188 -14.62 18.23 1.34
CA GLU A 188 -15.21 17.43 2.42
C GLU A 188 -14.49 16.10 2.59
N TRP A 189 -14.28 15.36 1.51
CA TRP A 189 -13.53 14.12 1.53
C TRP A 189 -12.10 14.29 2.08
N ASP A 190 -11.39 15.35 1.68
CA ASP A 190 -10.05 15.66 2.21
C ASP A 190 -10.10 15.91 3.74
N ARG A 191 -11.15 16.54 4.26
CA ARG A 191 -11.35 16.72 5.72
C ARG A 191 -11.62 15.40 6.44
N ASP A 192 -12.43 14.52 5.83
CA ASP A 192 -12.78 13.23 6.39
C ASP A 192 -11.56 12.29 6.45
N ILE A 193 -10.79 12.23 5.37
CA ILE A 193 -9.51 11.50 5.32
C ILE A 193 -8.59 11.97 6.45
N LYS A 194 -8.44 13.27 6.59
CA LYS A 194 -7.60 13.86 7.65
C LYS A 194 -8.12 13.51 9.05
N THR A 195 -9.42 13.50 9.24
CA THR A 195 -10.06 13.14 10.51
C THR A 195 -9.82 11.67 10.85
N MET A 196 -10.01 10.77 9.88
CA MET A 196 -9.76 9.33 10.05
C MET A 196 -8.28 9.04 10.35
N SER A 197 -7.35 9.63 9.58
CA SER A 197 -5.91 9.46 9.80
C SER A 197 -5.49 9.96 11.18
N ARG A 198 -5.94 11.14 11.59
CA ARG A 198 -5.65 11.70 12.93
C ARG A 198 -6.18 10.82 14.04
N ARG A 199 -7.37 10.24 13.88
CA ARG A 199 -7.91 9.30 14.86
C ARG A 199 -7.00 8.08 15.01
N ILE A 200 -6.53 7.49 13.91
CA ILE A 200 -5.62 6.35 13.95
C ILE A 200 -4.31 6.71 14.67
N ILE A 201 -3.72 7.86 14.34
CA ILE A 201 -2.49 8.35 14.97
C ILE A 201 -2.72 8.53 16.48
N SER A 202 -3.80 9.18 16.88
CA SER A 202 -4.15 9.38 18.30
C SER A 202 -4.35 8.06 19.04
N MET A 203 -4.96 7.05 18.41
CA MET A 203 -5.12 5.73 19.02
C MET A 203 -3.78 5.02 19.23
N ARG A 204 -2.82 5.18 18.31
CA ARG A 204 -1.46 4.66 18.48
C ARG A 204 -0.72 5.35 19.62
N GLU A 205 -0.82 6.67 19.70
CA GLU A 205 -0.24 7.44 20.81
C GLU A 205 -0.80 7.00 22.16
N GLN A 206 -2.13 6.84 22.25
CA GLN A 206 -2.79 6.34 23.44
C GLN A 206 -2.36 4.90 23.80
N LEU A 207 -2.28 4.01 22.81
CA LEU A 207 -1.81 2.65 23.04
C LEU A 207 -0.37 2.63 23.55
N TYR A 208 0.50 3.42 22.95
CA TYR A 208 1.87 3.60 23.41
C TYR A 208 1.94 4.08 24.85
N ASP A 209 1.17 5.11 25.18
CA ASP A 209 1.13 5.69 26.54
C ASP A 209 0.63 4.67 27.58
N LEU A 210 -0.44 3.94 27.25
CA LEU A 210 -0.96 2.87 28.11
C LEU A 210 0.08 1.77 28.35
N LEU A 211 0.74 1.29 27.32
CA LEU A 211 1.74 0.22 27.44
C LEU A 211 2.97 0.68 28.22
N THR A 212 3.45 1.89 27.95
CA THR A 212 4.73 2.38 28.50
C THR A 212 4.55 3.03 29.86
N ASN A 213 3.63 4.00 29.98
CA ASN A 213 3.54 4.87 31.14
C ASN A 213 2.54 4.37 32.18
N LYS A 214 1.43 3.75 31.75
CA LYS A 214 0.40 3.28 32.68
C LYS A 214 0.62 1.85 33.16
N PHE A 215 0.90 0.93 32.25
CA PHE A 215 1.02 -0.49 32.60
C PHE A 215 2.46 -0.97 32.71
N HIS A 216 3.45 -0.15 32.35
CA HIS A 216 4.87 -0.49 32.38
C HIS A 216 5.17 -1.84 31.74
N THR A 217 4.51 -2.11 30.60
CA THR A 217 4.63 -3.37 29.88
C THR A 217 6.07 -3.56 29.40
N PRO A 218 6.73 -4.69 29.70
CA PRO A 218 8.12 -4.92 29.32
C PRO A 218 8.36 -4.80 27.80
N GLY A 219 9.55 -4.34 27.43
CA GLY A 219 9.97 -4.17 26.02
C GLY A 219 9.89 -2.73 25.53
N SER A 220 10.25 -2.53 24.26
CA SER A 220 10.16 -1.22 23.59
C SER A 220 8.92 -1.19 22.70
N TRP A 221 8.13 -0.13 22.82
CA TRP A 221 6.88 0.08 22.08
C TRP A 221 6.94 1.28 21.14
N GLU A 222 8.12 1.89 20.94
CA GLU A 222 8.32 3.08 20.09
C GLU A 222 7.86 2.87 18.65
N HIS A 223 7.97 1.65 18.13
CA HIS A 223 7.54 1.29 16.78
C HIS A 223 6.05 1.57 16.53
N ILE A 224 5.20 1.54 17.57
CA ILE A 224 3.77 1.85 17.45
C ILE A 224 3.56 3.28 16.94
N LYS A 225 4.38 4.25 17.39
CA LYS A 225 4.28 5.66 17.00
C LYS A 225 4.82 5.92 15.59
N THR A 226 5.78 5.13 15.15
CA THR A 226 6.44 5.33 13.86
C THR A 226 5.72 4.65 12.69
N GLN A 227 4.83 3.71 12.98
CA GLN A 227 4.01 3.03 11.97
C GLN A 227 2.95 3.96 11.41
N THR A 228 2.61 3.76 10.12
CA THR A 228 1.65 4.57 9.37
C THR A 228 0.46 3.73 8.88
N GLY A 229 -0.64 4.38 8.52
CA GLY A 229 -1.81 3.73 7.94
C GLY A 229 -2.64 2.95 8.94
N MET A 230 -3.44 2.00 8.45
CA MET A 230 -4.47 1.31 9.25
C MET A 230 -3.93 0.18 10.11
N PHE A 231 -2.71 -0.29 9.89
CA PHE A 231 -2.14 -1.44 10.59
C PHE A 231 -1.20 -1.02 11.72
N SER A 232 -1.23 -1.80 12.80
CA SER A 232 -0.29 -1.72 13.91
C SER A 232 0.36 -3.10 14.07
N TYR A 233 1.59 -3.24 13.61
CA TYR A 233 2.34 -4.50 13.67
C TYR A 233 3.07 -4.57 15.00
N LEU A 234 2.41 -5.17 16.01
CA LEU A 234 2.83 -5.09 17.41
C LEU A 234 4.00 -6.02 17.74
N GLY A 235 4.28 -7.03 16.92
CA GLY A 235 5.31 -8.05 17.20
C GLY A 235 4.91 -9.00 18.32
N LEU A 236 3.61 -9.30 18.43
CA LEU A 236 3.07 -10.32 19.32
C LEU A 236 3.36 -11.71 18.74
N ASP A 237 3.65 -12.69 19.60
CA ASP A 237 3.74 -14.08 19.20
C ASP A 237 2.35 -14.72 19.01
N GLU A 238 2.32 -15.95 18.48
CA GLU A 238 1.07 -16.65 18.18
C GLU A 238 0.20 -16.87 19.43
N ALA A 239 0.82 -17.19 20.58
CA ALA A 239 0.08 -17.40 21.82
C ALA A 239 -0.54 -16.08 22.32
N GLN A 240 0.21 -14.98 22.24
CA GLN A 240 -0.29 -13.64 22.59
C GLN A 240 -1.41 -13.19 21.65
N CYS A 241 -1.27 -13.48 20.35
CA CYS A 241 -2.33 -13.20 19.38
C CYS A 241 -3.60 -13.99 19.69
N ALA A 242 -3.48 -15.28 20.05
CA ALA A 242 -4.62 -16.13 20.42
C ALA A 242 -5.34 -15.58 21.67
N VAL A 243 -4.61 -15.14 22.69
CA VAL A 243 -5.18 -14.50 23.89
C VAL A 243 -5.91 -13.21 23.52
N SER A 244 -5.30 -12.34 22.72
CA SER A 244 -5.93 -11.10 22.26
C SER A 244 -7.21 -11.39 21.48
N TYR A 245 -7.17 -12.35 20.56
CA TYR A 245 -8.33 -12.74 19.77
C TYR A 245 -9.47 -13.28 20.64
N THR A 246 -9.16 -14.15 21.61
CA THR A 246 -10.18 -14.84 22.39
C THR A 246 -10.80 -13.96 23.48
N HIS A 247 -10.00 -13.09 24.10
CA HIS A 247 -10.41 -12.38 25.31
C HIS A 247 -10.61 -10.87 25.13
N LEU A 248 -9.95 -10.26 24.13
CA LEU A 248 -9.91 -8.81 23.96
C LEU A 248 -10.55 -8.33 22.67
N ARG A 249 -10.87 -9.25 21.75
CA ARG A 249 -11.57 -8.87 20.55
C ARG A 249 -12.93 -8.30 20.94
N ALA A 250 -13.10 -7.00 20.76
CA ALA A 250 -14.42 -6.40 20.75
C ALA A 250 -15.27 -7.14 19.73
N HIS A 251 -16.54 -7.41 20.02
CA HIS A 251 -17.46 -7.99 19.06
C HIS A 251 -17.40 -7.12 17.79
N GLU A 252 -16.66 -7.60 16.81
CA GLU A 252 -16.70 -6.97 15.50
C GLU A 252 -18.10 -7.21 14.98
N THR A 253 -18.81 -6.11 14.85
CA THR A 253 -19.99 -6.08 14.03
C THR A 253 -19.56 -6.42 12.61
N ASP A 254 -20.24 -7.35 12.02
CA ASP A 254 -20.29 -7.86 10.65
C ASP A 254 -19.69 -7.01 9.50
N SER A 255 -18.49 -6.48 9.64
CA SER A 255 -17.82 -5.74 8.57
C SER A 255 -17.13 -6.65 7.52
N TYR A 256 -17.41 -7.97 7.58
CA TYR A 256 -16.85 -8.98 6.66
C TYR A 256 -17.92 -9.84 5.97
N LEU A 257 -19.17 -9.40 5.95
CA LEU A 257 -20.22 -10.01 5.12
C LEU A 257 -20.48 -9.21 3.86
#